data_670fe59777ffc9988b080c8fb4136bc2
#
_entry.id   670fe59777ffc9988b080c8fb4136bc2
#
_cell.length_a   1.000
_cell.length_b   1.000
_cell.length_c   1.000
_cell.angle_alpha   90.00
_cell.angle_beta   90.00
_cell.angle_gamma   90.00
#
_symmetry.space_group_name_H-M   'P 1'
#
loop_
_entity.id
_entity.type
_entity.pdbx_description
1 polymer ?
#
loop_
_entity_poly.entity_id
_entity_poly.type
_entity_poly.pdbx_seq_one_letter_code
_entity_poly.pdbx_strand_id
1 'polypeptide(L)'
;MDMWSIFLAVPFAIRIAVGVVLAAYLIYISRIIVFIGNDSMGIVEKIWSLRGSVRDGFIALDGTAGFQPEVLRGGIHFFMPFQYRIHIKSLPTVPQGTIGYVFARSGQPLYPGQALASLPENVSFEEVRGFIMGGGQRGPQRQILREGVYAINTAQFVILTSDGNHAVRLSGDEASLEEMRSRLMERRGFEPVVIRDQEDRIGVATVHDGPSLEHEEIIAPSVGTDARDPDTYHNCFQDPERFLIAGGRRGRQEQVLVEGTYFINRLFATIDLQPKTVIEIGKVGVVVSYTGPRGSDLTGTEYKHGELVESGKRGV
;
A
#
# COMPACT_ATOMS: atom_id res chain seq x y z
N MET A 1 -2.46 66.40 21.40
CA MET A 1 -2.16 66.29 19.95
C MET A 1 -2.77 64.97 19.50
N ASP A 2 -3.86 65.04 18.78
CA ASP A 2 -4.63 63.83 18.41
C ASP A 2 -3.86 62.98 17.43
N MET A 3 -3.93 61.68 17.55
CA MET A 3 -3.27 60.66 16.69
C MET A 3 -3.54 60.91 15.19
N TRP A 4 -4.70 61.52 14.84
CA TRP A 4 -5.08 61.98 13.49
C TRP A 4 -4.24 63.12 12.97
N SER A 5 -3.86 64.09 13.80
CA SER A 5 -3.04 65.22 13.38
C SER A 5 -1.59 64.83 13.08
N ILE A 6 -1.07 63.81 13.80
CA ILE A 6 0.25 63.25 13.53
C ILE A 6 0.24 62.45 12.21
N PHE A 7 -0.83 61.70 11.93
CA PHE A 7 -0.99 60.97 10.69
C PHE A 7 -1.11 61.87 9.46
N LEU A 8 -1.80 63.04 9.60
CA LEU A 8 -1.94 64.03 8.54
C LEU A 8 -0.64 64.82 8.26
N ALA A 9 0.23 64.92 9.21
CA ALA A 9 1.53 65.59 9.05
C ALA A 9 2.56 64.76 8.26
N VAL A 10 2.33 63.46 8.08
CA VAL A 10 3.21 62.55 7.31
C VAL A 10 2.98 62.79 5.81
N PRO A 11 4.02 62.92 4.98
CA PRO A 11 3.90 63.07 3.52
C PRO A 11 3.03 61.99 2.91
N PHE A 12 2.20 62.36 1.94
CA PHE A 12 1.23 61.43 1.28
C PHE A 12 1.86 60.16 0.71
N ALA A 13 3.06 60.27 0.11
CA ALA A 13 3.83 59.13 -0.39
C ALA A 13 4.21 58.12 0.73
N ILE A 14 4.55 58.59 1.93
CA ILE A 14 4.90 57.70 3.09
C ILE A 14 3.64 56.98 3.58
N ARG A 15 2.48 57.67 3.61
CA ARG A 15 1.19 57.02 3.99
C ARG A 15 0.81 55.89 3.03
N ILE A 16 0.99 56.09 1.72
CA ILE A 16 0.76 55.05 0.71
C ILE A 16 1.75 53.90 0.94
N ALA A 17 3.04 54.17 1.10
CA ALA A 17 4.05 53.14 1.34
C ALA A 17 3.74 52.28 2.58
N VAL A 18 3.38 52.94 3.70
CA VAL A 18 2.96 52.24 4.92
C VAL A 18 1.69 51.43 4.69
N GLY A 19 0.70 51.95 3.97
CA GLY A 19 -0.52 51.23 3.62
C GLY A 19 -0.24 49.98 2.78
N VAL A 20 0.64 50.08 1.79
CA VAL A 20 1.07 48.93 0.95
C VAL A 20 1.82 47.88 1.79
N VAL A 21 2.72 48.28 2.66
CA VAL A 21 3.46 47.38 3.55
C VAL A 21 2.50 46.66 4.50
N LEU A 22 1.55 47.39 5.10
CA LEU A 22 0.55 46.84 5.99
C LEU A 22 -0.37 45.87 5.24
N ALA A 23 -0.80 46.20 4.01
CA ALA A 23 -1.59 45.32 3.18
C ALA A 23 -0.83 44.03 2.80
N ALA A 24 0.43 44.17 2.38
CA ALA A 24 1.30 43.03 2.09
C ALA A 24 1.50 42.14 3.33
N TYR A 25 1.69 42.76 4.50
CA TYR A 25 1.81 42.04 5.76
C TYR A 25 0.53 41.32 6.17
N LEU A 26 -0.65 41.95 5.97
CA LEU A 26 -1.95 41.31 6.20
C LEU A 26 -2.19 40.14 5.24
N ILE A 27 -1.82 40.28 3.95
CA ILE A 27 -1.89 39.19 2.96
C ILE A 27 -0.96 38.04 3.39
N TYR A 28 0.25 38.36 3.86
CA TYR A 28 1.21 37.35 4.32
C TYR A 28 0.69 36.58 5.55
N ILE A 29 0.18 37.28 6.56
CA ILE A 29 -0.36 36.66 7.79
C ILE A 29 -1.63 35.87 7.50
N SER A 30 -2.51 36.36 6.63
CA SER A 30 -3.77 35.71 6.31
C SER A 30 -3.61 34.42 5.52
N ARG A 31 -2.40 34.12 5.02
CA ARG A 31 -2.10 32.95 4.17
C ARG A 31 -3.06 32.80 2.99
N ILE A 32 -3.54 33.91 2.43
CA ILE A 32 -4.34 33.92 1.22
C ILE A 32 -3.56 33.30 0.05
N ILE A 33 -2.25 33.58 0.00
CA ILE A 33 -1.33 33.07 -1.01
C ILE A 33 -0.45 32.00 -0.36
N VAL A 34 -0.50 30.79 -0.91
CA VAL A 34 0.30 29.65 -0.49
C VAL A 34 1.22 29.24 -1.63
N PHE A 35 2.53 29.23 -1.35
CA PHE A 35 3.53 28.72 -2.27
C PHE A 35 3.90 27.29 -1.88
N ILE A 36 3.81 26.38 -2.84
CA ILE A 36 4.19 24.97 -2.65
C ILE A 36 5.37 24.68 -3.58
N GLY A 37 6.46 24.15 -3.01
CA GLY A 37 7.63 23.71 -3.78
C GLY A 37 7.33 22.50 -4.66
N ASN A 38 8.12 22.27 -5.70
CA ASN A 38 7.93 21.15 -6.62
C ASN A 38 8.24 19.79 -5.97
N ASP A 39 8.99 19.77 -4.87
CA ASP A 39 9.32 18.61 -4.04
C ASP A 39 8.29 18.35 -2.92
N SER A 40 7.27 19.19 -2.86
CA SER A 40 6.29 19.22 -1.79
C SER A 40 4.87 19.15 -2.34
N MET A 41 3.93 18.81 -1.47
CA MET A 41 2.50 18.83 -1.74
C MET A 41 1.76 19.54 -0.62
N GLY A 42 0.61 20.12 -0.95
CA GLY A 42 -0.30 20.73 0.00
C GLY A 42 -1.53 19.86 0.23
N ILE A 43 -1.78 19.50 1.48
CA ILE A 43 -3.00 18.81 1.90
C ILE A 43 -3.95 19.85 2.45
N VAL A 44 -5.12 19.97 1.83
CA VAL A 44 -6.11 20.98 2.14
C VAL A 44 -7.04 20.48 3.25
N GLU A 45 -7.10 21.23 4.34
CA GLU A 45 -8.08 21.08 5.41
C GLU A 45 -9.06 22.26 5.36
N LYS A 46 -10.34 21.98 5.16
CA LYS A 46 -11.40 22.97 5.24
C LYS A 46 -11.90 23.05 6.67
N ILE A 47 -11.64 24.16 7.36
CA ILE A 47 -11.91 24.31 8.81
C ILE A 47 -13.42 24.40 9.07
N TRP A 48 -14.16 25.13 8.24
CA TRP A 48 -15.58 25.29 8.38
C TRP A 48 -16.30 25.35 7.02
N SER A 49 -17.56 24.91 6.99
CA SER A 49 -18.42 24.94 5.81
C SER A 49 -19.86 25.15 6.21
N LEU A 50 -20.61 25.90 5.37
CA LEU A 50 -22.06 26.04 5.52
C LEU A 50 -22.82 24.70 5.34
N ARG A 51 -22.17 23.71 4.73
CA ARG A 51 -22.69 22.34 4.57
C ARG A 51 -22.43 21.43 5.76
N GLY A 52 -21.85 21.97 6.84
CA GLY A 52 -21.47 21.20 8.02
C GLY A 52 -20.08 20.55 7.92
N SER A 53 -19.78 19.65 8.85
CA SER A 53 -18.54 18.88 8.91
C SER A 53 -18.75 17.45 8.45
N VAL A 54 -17.67 16.79 8.02
CA VAL A 54 -17.67 15.35 7.74
C VAL A 54 -18.12 14.59 8.97
N ARG A 55 -19.01 13.58 8.79
CA ARG A 55 -19.57 12.78 9.88
C ARG A 55 -18.77 11.49 10.12
N ASP A 56 -18.32 10.89 9.04
CA ASP A 56 -17.56 9.63 9.08
C ASP A 56 -16.20 9.80 8.40
N GLY A 57 -15.15 9.36 9.08
CA GLY A 57 -13.77 9.47 8.59
C GLY A 57 -13.21 10.89 8.67
N PHE A 58 -12.21 11.17 7.85
CA PHE A 58 -11.46 12.43 7.85
C PHE A 58 -11.62 13.21 6.53
N ILE A 59 -12.07 12.56 5.47
CA ILE A 59 -12.11 13.12 4.12
C ILE A 59 -13.49 13.65 3.77
N ALA A 60 -13.54 14.91 3.39
CA ALA A 60 -14.76 15.63 3.02
C ALA A 60 -14.97 15.60 1.49
N LEU A 61 -15.92 14.82 1.00
CA LEU A 61 -16.18 14.65 -0.44
C LEU A 61 -17.10 15.74 -1.02
N ASP A 62 -18.06 16.25 -0.21
CA ASP A 62 -19.16 17.09 -0.70
C ASP A 62 -19.00 18.58 -0.35
N GLY A 63 -17.74 19.02 -0.20
CA GLY A 63 -17.46 20.40 0.19
C GLY A 63 -17.79 20.72 1.65
N THR A 64 -18.03 19.73 2.49
CA THR A 64 -18.12 19.83 3.96
C THR A 64 -16.76 20.20 4.56
N ALA A 65 -16.74 20.57 5.84
CA ALA A 65 -15.49 20.80 6.57
C ALA A 65 -14.80 19.46 6.86
N GLY A 66 -13.46 19.44 6.69
CA GLY A 66 -12.62 18.26 6.82
C GLY A 66 -11.46 18.30 5.82
N PHE A 67 -10.64 17.25 5.78
CA PHE A 67 -9.58 17.14 4.78
C PHE A 67 -10.18 16.91 3.39
N GLN A 68 -9.68 17.67 2.43
CA GLN A 68 -10.13 17.53 1.04
C GLN A 68 -9.38 16.37 0.36
N PRO A 69 -10.04 15.64 -0.56
CA PRO A 69 -9.43 14.48 -1.21
C PRO A 69 -8.28 14.87 -2.14
N GLU A 70 -8.39 16.01 -2.80
CA GLU A 70 -7.41 16.46 -3.79
C GLU A 70 -6.16 17.05 -3.12
N VAL A 71 -4.99 16.78 -3.71
CA VAL A 71 -3.69 17.29 -3.26
C VAL A 71 -3.25 18.43 -4.13
N LEU A 72 -2.71 19.48 -3.52
CA LEU A 72 -2.11 20.59 -4.25
C LEU A 72 -0.67 20.22 -4.65
N ARG A 73 -0.36 20.42 -5.91
CA ARG A 73 1.01 20.30 -6.44
C ARG A 73 1.77 21.62 -6.34
N GLY A 74 3.05 21.59 -6.65
CA GLY A 74 3.90 22.78 -6.69
C GLY A 74 3.29 23.94 -7.47
N GLY A 75 3.43 25.14 -6.96
CA GLY A 75 2.89 26.35 -7.56
C GLY A 75 2.35 27.36 -6.55
N ILE A 76 1.62 28.35 -7.09
CA ILE A 76 1.00 29.40 -6.30
C ILE A 76 -0.50 29.12 -6.23
N HIS A 77 -1.03 29.04 -5.01
CA HIS A 77 -2.42 28.75 -4.77
C HIS A 77 -3.07 29.87 -3.94
N PHE A 78 -4.32 30.17 -4.24
CA PHE A 78 -5.09 31.20 -3.55
C PHE A 78 -6.22 30.54 -2.74
N PHE A 79 -6.28 30.86 -1.46
CA PHE A 79 -7.31 30.32 -0.56
C PHE A 79 -7.99 31.45 0.23
N MET A 80 -9.26 31.25 0.56
CA MET A 80 -9.97 32.16 1.43
C MET A 80 -9.40 32.04 2.85
N PRO A 81 -8.97 33.18 3.47
CA PRO A 81 -8.42 33.18 4.81
C PRO A 81 -9.44 32.62 5.82
N PHE A 82 -8.96 31.99 6.89
CA PHE A 82 -9.73 31.40 7.99
C PHE A 82 -10.67 30.23 7.61
N GLN A 83 -10.86 29.96 6.32
CA GLN A 83 -11.68 28.83 5.86
C GLN A 83 -10.84 27.57 5.60
N TYR A 84 -9.61 27.78 5.10
CA TYR A 84 -8.72 26.68 4.71
C TYR A 84 -7.41 26.74 5.48
N ARG A 85 -6.91 25.54 5.82
CA ARG A 85 -5.56 25.32 6.33
C ARG A 85 -4.84 24.39 5.37
N ILE A 86 -3.64 24.76 4.95
CA ILE A 86 -2.83 23.97 4.04
C ILE A 86 -1.68 23.37 4.82
N HIS A 87 -1.61 22.03 4.82
CA HIS A 87 -0.52 21.28 5.42
C HIS A 87 0.50 20.95 4.32
N ILE A 88 1.59 21.70 4.27
CA ILE A 88 2.67 21.43 3.31
C ILE A 88 3.51 20.29 3.84
N LYS A 89 3.68 19.25 3.01
CA LYS A 89 4.46 18.05 3.28
C LYS A 89 5.34 17.73 2.09
N SER A 90 6.52 17.14 2.35
CA SER A 90 7.34 16.56 1.28
C SER A 90 6.58 15.43 0.59
N LEU A 91 6.82 15.24 -0.70
CA LEU A 91 6.28 14.11 -1.45
C LEU A 91 6.82 12.81 -0.84
N PRO A 92 5.95 11.84 -0.52
CA PRO A 92 6.38 10.51 -0.13
C PRO A 92 7.28 9.89 -1.20
N THR A 93 8.46 9.49 -0.79
CA THR A 93 9.44 8.87 -1.69
C THR A 93 9.75 7.47 -1.19
N VAL A 94 9.60 6.49 -2.06
CA VAL A 94 10.03 5.12 -1.82
C VAL A 94 11.41 4.97 -2.43
N PRO A 95 12.46 4.69 -1.64
CA PRO A 95 13.82 4.54 -2.13
C PRO A 95 13.96 3.43 -3.16
N GLN A 96 14.96 3.56 -4.03
CA GLN A 96 15.24 2.56 -5.05
C GLN A 96 15.52 1.18 -4.44
N GLY A 97 14.95 0.14 -5.03
CA GLY A 97 15.10 -1.24 -4.56
C GLY A 97 14.38 -1.54 -3.25
N THR A 98 13.49 -0.66 -2.78
CA THR A 98 12.68 -0.90 -1.57
C THR A 98 11.19 -0.98 -1.88
N ILE A 99 10.41 -1.34 -0.86
CA ILE A 99 8.96 -1.47 -0.91
C ILE A 99 8.34 -0.45 0.04
N GLY A 100 7.37 0.31 -0.45
CA GLY A 100 6.51 1.17 0.37
C GLY A 100 5.19 0.48 0.68
N TYR A 101 4.69 0.66 1.89
CA TYR A 101 3.40 0.12 2.33
C TYR A 101 2.42 1.24 2.59
N VAL A 102 1.15 0.95 2.34
CA VAL A 102 0.07 1.92 2.48
C VAL A 102 -0.91 1.45 3.55
N PHE A 103 -1.28 2.35 4.43
CA PHE A 103 -2.36 2.18 5.41
C PHE A 103 -3.43 3.24 5.14
N ALA A 104 -4.66 2.83 4.85
CA ALA A 104 -5.78 3.73 4.65
C ALA A 104 -6.51 3.99 5.98
N ARG A 105 -6.72 5.26 6.32
CA ARG A 105 -7.40 5.70 7.55
C ARG A 105 -8.90 5.64 7.46
N SER A 106 -9.46 5.97 6.29
CA SER A 106 -10.89 5.97 6.03
C SER A 106 -11.23 5.02 4.89
N GLY A 107 -12.42 4.49 4.89
CA GLY A 107 -12.94 3.55 3.90
C GLY A 107 -13.86 2.53 4.54
N GLN A 108 -14.32 1.57 3.75
CA GLN A 108 -15.15 0.48 4.23
C GLN A 108 -14.39 -0.40 5.25
N PRO A 109 -15.06 -1.00 6.21
CA PRO A 109 -14.42 -1.96 7.11
C PRO A 109 -13.98 -3.21 6.34
N LEU A 110 -12.98 -3.91 6.88
CA LEU A 110 -12.58 -5.22 6.37
C LEU A 110 -13.72 -6.24 6.57
N TYR A 111 -13.87 -7.16 5.62
CA TYR A 111 -14.79 -8.28 5.78
C TYR A 111 -14.28 -9.27 6.85
N PRO A 112 -15.18 -10.02 7.49
CA PRO A 112 -14.78 -11.06 8.44
C PRO A 112 -13.79 -12.05 7.81
N GLY A 113 -12.65 -12.25 8.47
CA GLY A 113 -11.58 -13.15 7.98
C GLY A 113 -10.60 -12.54 6.98
N GLN A 114 -10.81 -11.30 6.56
CA GLN A 114 -9.88 -10.54 5.73
C GLN A 114 -8.81 -9.88 6.60
N ALA A 115 -7.55 -10.03 6.24
CA ALA A 115 -6.41 -9.45 6.96
C ALA A 115 -5.93 -8.13 6.36
N LEU A 116 -6.02 -7.98 5.05
CA LEU A 116 -5.55 -6.82 4.30
C LEU A 116 -6.67 -6.19 3.49
N ALA A 117 -6.64 -4.86 3.42
CA ALA A 117 -7.62 -4.05 2.72
C ALA A 117 -7.41 -4.07 1.18
N SER A 118 -8.51 -4.12 0.45
CA SER A 118 -8.52 -4.05 -1.01
C SER A 118 -8.61 -2.62 -1.52
N LEU A 119 -8.00 -2.41 -2.68
CA LEU A 119 -8.12 -1.19 -3.48
C LEU A 119 -9.19 -1.43 -4.55
N PRO A 120 -10.09 -0.46 -4.85
CA PRO A 120 -11.02 -0.59 -5.97
C PRO A 120 -10.29 -0.75 -7.30
N GLU A 121 -10.90 -1.46 -8.24
CA GLU A 121 -10.34 -1.63 -9.57
C GLU A 121 -10.09 -0.30 -10.28
N ASN A 122 -8.97 -0.21 -10.99
CA ASN A 122 -8.56 0.97 -11.77
C ASN A 122 -8.43 2.27 -10.97
N VAL A 123 -8.27 2.19 -9.64
CA VAL A 123 -8.03 3.34 -8.76
C VAL A 123 -6.61 3.27 -8.21
N SER A 124 -5.93 4.41 -8.19
CA SER A 124 -4.62 4.54 -7.55
C SER A 124 -4.74 5.20 -6.17
N PHE A 125 -3.71 5.06 -5.33
CA PHE A 125 -3.66 5.76 -4.04
C PHE A 125 -3.57 7.29 -4.17
N GLU A 126 -3.27 7.81 -5.34
CA GLU A 126 -3.28 9.25 -5.60
C GLU A 126 -4.72 9.80 -5.77
N GLU A 127 -5.68 8.91 -6.06
CA GLU A 127 -7.09 9.24 -6.30
C GLU A 127 -7.98 8.96 -5.08
N VAL A 128 -7.85 9.76 -4.03
CA VAL A 128 -8.60 9.55 -2.78
C VAL A 128 -10.11 9.52 -2.99
N ARG A 129 -10.64 10.37 -3.88
CA ARG A 129 -12.07 10.40 -4.19
C ARG A 129 -12.52 9.08 -4.81
N GLY A 130 -11.79 8.59 -5.81
CA GLY A 130 -12.04 7.30 -6.45
C GLY A 130 -11.96 6.15 -5.45
N PHE A 131 -10.96 6.18 -4.55
CA PHE A 131 -10.81 5.18 -3.49
C PHE A 131 -12.05 5.12 -2.57
N ILE A 132 -12.51 6.25 -2.03
CA ILE A 132 -13.62 6.25 -1.07
C ILE A 132 -14.95 5.93 -1.77
N MET A 133 -15.21 6.52 -2.95
CA MET A 133 -16.46 6.30 -3.71
C MET A 133 -16.51 4.90 -4.33
N GLY A 134 -15.37 4.33 -4.69
CA GLY A 134 -15.25 2.96 -5.21
C GLY A 134 -15.32 1.86 -4.14
N GLY A 135 -15.49 2.24 -2.85
CA GLY A 135 -15.60 1.26 -1.76
C GLY A 135 -14.25 0.75 -1.24
N GLY A 136 -13.20 1.53 -1.41
CA GLY A 136 -11.88 1.21 -0.85
C GLY A 136 -11.94 0.97 0.66
N GLN A 137 -11.19 -0.01 1.14
CA GLN A 137 -11.24 -0.44 2.53
C GLN A 137 -10.16 0.23 3.39
N ARG A 138 -10.50 0.52 4.65
CA ARG A 138 -9.55 1.04 5.64
C ARG A 138 -8.63 -0.06 6.16
N GLY A 139 -7.41 0.31 6.56
CA GLY A 139 -6.42 -0.60 7.13
C GLY A 139 -5.20 -0.78 6.23
N PRO A 140 -4.33 -1.74 6.54
CA PRO A 140 -3.16 -2.07 5.74
C PRO A 140 -3.59 -2.60 4.37
N GLN A 141 -3.06 -2.00 3.31
CA GLN A 141 -3.45 -2.31 1.94
C GLN A 141 -2.70 -3.53 1.39
N ARG A 142 -3.38 -4.32 0.52
CA ARG A 142 -2.76 -5.42 -0.23
C ARG A 142 -1.73 -4.93 -1.22
N GLN A 143 -2.05 -3.83 -1.89
CA GLN A 143 -1.19 -3.25 -2.90
C GLN A 143 -0.04 -2.47 -2.25
N ILE A 144 1.16 -2.63 -2.78
CA ILE A 144 2.38 -1.97 -2.34
C ILE A 144 2.76 -0.84 -3.29
N LEU A 145 3.63 0.05 -2.81
CA LEU A 145 4.28 1.05 -3.65
C LEU A 145 5.70 0.58 -4.02
N ARG A 146 6.01 0.69 -5.29
CA ARG A 146 7.36 0.48 -5.81
C ARG A 146 8.18 1.75 -5.62
N GLU A 147 9.46 1.67 -5.94
CA GLU A 147 10.35 2.84 -5.98
C GLU A 147 9.75 3.99 -6.79
N GLY A 148 9.84 5.19 -6.25
CA GLY A 148 9.28 6.38 -6.90
C GLY A 148 8.88 7.49 -5.93
N VAL A 149 8.39 8.58 -6.51
CA VAL A 149 7.87 9.74 -5.80
C VAL A 149 6.37 9.86 -6.08
N TYR A 150 5.58 9.96 -5.03
CA TYR A 150 4.12 9.88 -5.10
C TYR A 150 3.46 11.15 -4.55
N ALA A 151 2.37 11.55 -5.18
CA ALA A 151 1.54 12.64 -4.67
C ALA A 151 0.28 12.11 -3.97
N ILE A 152 0.51 11.29 -2.97
CA ILE A 152 -0.55 10.64 -2.21
C ILE A 152 -0.97 11.52 -1.04
N ASN A 153 -2.28 11.68 -0.84
CA ASN A 153 -2.84 12.44 0.27
C ASN A 153 -2.56 11.74 1.61
N THR A 154 -1.58 12.26 2.35
CA THR A 154 -1.14 11.67 3.61
C THR A 154 -2.06 11.97 4.81
N ALA A 155 -3.20 12.64 4.61
CA ALA A 155 -4.30 12.64 5.57
C ALA A 155 -5.12 11.35 5.46
N GLN A 156 -5.37 10.85 4.24
CA GLN A 156 -6.08 9.59 3.97
C GLN A 156 -5.18 8.37 4.12
N PHE A 157 -3.98 8.43 3.55
CA PHE A 157 -3.06 7.31 3.52
C PHE A 157 -1.80 7.60 4.34
N VAL A 158 -1.41 6.66 5.16
CA VAL A 158 -0.09 6.65 5.77
C VAL A 158 0.82 5.76 4.94
N ILE A 159 1.96 6.29 4.52
CA ILE A 159 2.94 5.55 3.74
C ILE A 159 4.11 5.20 4.63
N LEU A 160 4.37 3.91 4.77
CA LEU A 160 5.49 3.37 5.52
C LEU A 160 6.60 2.99 4.54
N THR A 161 7.78 3.55 4.74
CA THR A 161 9.00 3.25 3.97
C THR A 161 10.11 2.79 4.90
N SER A 162 11.22 2.33 4.33
CA SER A 162 12.44 2.02 5.09
C SER A 162 12.90 3.21 5.95
N ASP A 163 12.74 4.42 5.45
CA ASP A 163 13.26 5.65 6.06
C ASP A 163 12.32 6.25 7.10
N GLY A 164 11.03 5.88 7.09
CA GLY A 164 10.06 6.40 8.04
C GLY A 164 8.61 6.35 7.59
N ASN A 165 7.77 7.08 8.30
CA ASN A 165 6.34 7.18 8.03
C ASN A 165 6.00 8.56 7.46
N HIS A 166 5.35 8.58 6.29
CA HIS A 166 4.84 9.80 5.68
C HIS A 166 3.35 9.92 6.00
N ALA A 167 3.01 10.86 6.88
CA ALA A 167 1.64 11.08 7.34
C ALA A 167 1.38 12.51 7.79
N VAL A 168 0.14 12.97 7.71
CA VAL A 168 -0.35 14.04 8.56
C VAL A 168 -0.60 13.45 9.95
N ARG A 169 -0.15 14.15 11.01
CA ARG A 169 -0.39 13.70 12.39
C ARG A 169 -1.88 13.82 12.70
N LEU A 170 -2.51 12.69 12.86
CA LEU A 170 -3.88 12.53 13.34
C LEU A 170 -3.85 11.49 14.46
N SER A 171 -4.66 11.67 15.48
CA SER A 171 -4.75 10.71 16.59
C SER A 171 -5.66 9.52 16.23
N GLY A 172 -5.36 8.34 16.78
CA GLY A 172 -6.23 7.16 16.73
C GLY A 172 -5.71 5.97 15.94
N ASP A 173 -4.68 6.11 15.12
CA ASP A 173 -4.10 5.04 14.30
C ASP A 173 -2.67 4.63 14.70
N GLU A 174 -2.11 5.31 15.69
CA GLU A 174 -0.70 5.14 16.11
C GLU A 174 -0.36 3.69 16.49
N ALA A 175 -1.22 3.04 17.29
CA ALA A 175 -0.98 1.65 17.71
C ALA A 175 -1.01 0.67 16.53
N SER A 176 -1.95 0.83 15.61
CA SER A 176 -2.06 -0.03 14.41
C SER A 176 -0.90 0.17 13.46
N LEU A 177 -0.41 1.40 13.32
CA LEU A 177 0.75 1.71 12.50
C LEU A 177 2.05 1.16 13.08
N GLU A 178 2.21 1.25 14.40
CA GLU A 178 3.37 0.68 15.10
C GLU A 178 3.38 -0.84 15.01
N GLU A 179 2.23 -1.49 15.20
CA GLU A 179 2.09 -2.93 15.01
C GLU A 179 2.43 -3.34 13.57
N MET A 180 1.89 -2.62 12.58
CA MET A 180 2.18 -2.87 11.17
C MET A 180 3.67 -2.71 10.88
N ARG A 181 4.30 -1.64 11.37
CA ARG A 181 5.74 -1.39 11.20
C ARG A 181 6.58 -2.47 11.84
N SER A 182 6.26 -2.87 13.07
CA SER A 182 6.96 -3.94 13.80
C SER A 182 6.93 -5.26 13.02
N ARG A 183 5.76 -5.66 12.52
CA ARG A 183 5.61 -6.86 11.67
C ARG A 183 6.42 -6.77 10.38
N LEU A 184 6.46 -5.59 9.75
CA LEU A 184 7.24 -5.38 8.54
C LEU A 184 8.75 -5.46 8.80
N MET A 185 9.22 -4.89 9.91
CA MET A 185 10.63 -4.99 10.30
C MET A 185 11.04 -6.43 10.60
N GLU A 186 10.24 -7.17 11.34
CA GLU A 186 10.46 -8.60 11.63
C GLU A 186 10.58 -9.44 10.36
N ARG A 187 9.73 -9.16 9.36
CA ARG A 187 9.67 -9.91 8.11
C ARG A 187 10.57 -9.36 7.00
N ARG A 188 11.45 -8.40 7.30
CA ARG A 188 12.26 -7.66 6.30
C ARG A 188 11.38 -7.11 5.16
N GLY A 189 10.23 -6.51 5.52
CA GLY A 189 9.20 -6.14 4.58
C GLY A 189 9.62 -5.08 3.58
N PHE A 190 10.53 -4.20 3.93
CA PHE A 190 10.97 -3.12 3.04
C PHE A 190 11.95 -3.56 1.95
N GLU A 191 12.43 -4.81 2.00
CA GLU A 191 13.36 -5.36 1.03
C GLU A 191 12.66 -6.35 0.08
N PRO A 192 13.00 -6.37 -1.22
CA PRO A 192 12.51 -7.40 -2.12
C PRO A 192 13.08 -8.77 -1.75
N VAL A 193 12.38 -9.83 -2.17
CA VAL A 193 12.93 -11.20 -2.13
C VAL A 193 13.87 -11.36 -3.30
N VAL A 194 15.14 -11.64 -3.03
CA VAL A 194 16.13 -11.92 -4.08
C VAL A 194 16.57 -13.36 -3.93
N ILE A 195 16.36 -14.16 -4.98
CA ILE A 195 16.81 -15.54 -5.08
C ILE A 195 17.84 -15.61 -6.21
N ARG A 196 19.09 -15.94 -5.85
CA ARG A 196 20.19 -16.02 -6.82
C ARG A 196 20.38 -17.46 -7.25
N ASP A 197 20.62 -17.66 -8.55
CA ASP A 197 20.86 -19.01 -9.12
C ASP A 197 22.03 -19.73 -8.42
N GLN A 198 23.09 -18.99 -8.09
CA GLN A 198 24.29 -19.51 -7.45
C GLN A 198 24.07 -20.08 -6.03
N GLU A 199 22.94 -19.78 -5.40
CA GLU A 199 22.65 -20.19 -4.01
C GLU A 199 21.92 -21.53 -3.94
N ASP A 200 21.52 -22.15 -5.06
CA ASP A 200 20.73 -23.39 -5.12
C ASP A 200 19.54 -23.41 -4.15
N ARG A 201 18.80 -22.28 -4.13
CA ARG A 201 17.64 -22.10 -3.25
C ARG A 201 16.35 -21.90 -4.03
N ILE A 202 15.25 -22.23 -3.38
CA ILE A 202 13.88 -21.91 -3.79
C ILE A 202 13.19 -21.13 -2.70
N GLY A 203 12.24 -20.29 -3.09
CA GLY A 203 11.37 -19.57 -2.16
C GLY A 203 10.06 -20.32 -1.96
N VAL A 204 9.77 -20.73 -0.72
CA VAL A 204 8.50 -21.34 -0.34
C VAL A 204 7.59 -20.25 0.22
N ALA A 205 6.47 -20.01 -0.45
CA ALA A 205 5.52 -18.98 -0.05
C ALA A 205 4.53 -19.49 1.00
N THR A 206 4.25 -18.63 1.99
CA THR A 206 3.16 -18.80 2.95
C THR A 206 2.30 -17.54 2.90
N VAL A 207 1.06 -17.68 2.42
CA VAL A 207 0.10 -16.57 2.30
C VAL A 207 -0.69 -16.43 3.59
N HIS A 208 -0.89 -15.18 4.04
CA HIS A 208 -1.55 -14.87 5.32
C HIS A 208 -2.97 -14.31 5.15
N ASP A 209 -3.38 -13.94 3.94
CA ASP A 209 -4.68 -13.36 3.64
C ASP A 209 -5.47 -14.24 2.64
N GLY A 210 -6.79 -14.18 2.71
CA GLY A 210 -7.68 -14.94 1.85
C GLY A 210 -8.41 -16.08 2.54
N PRO A 211 -9.18 -16.88 1.78
CA PRO A 211 -9.93 -18.03 2.30
C PRO A 211 -9.01 -19.09 2.93
N SER A 212 -9.54 -19.84 3.86
CA SER A 212 -8.83 -20.99 4.43
C SER A 212 -8.70 -22.11 3.42
N LEU A 213 -7.74 -23.01 3.63
CA LEU A 213 -7.64 -24.28 2.94
C LEU A 213 -8.94 -25.07 3.08
N GLU A 214 -9.30 -25.85 2.05
CA GLU A 214 -10.41 -26.78 2.11
C GLU A 214 -10.12 -27.98 3.01
N HIS A 215 -11.18 -28.74 3.29
CA HIS A 215 -11.04 -29.94 4.08
C HIS A 215 -10.13 -30.93 3.34
N GLU A 216 -9.12 -31.47 4.05
CA GLU A 216 -8.07 -32.35 3.54
C GLU A 216 -6.90 -31.68 2.80
N GLU A 217 -6.92 -30.37 2.55
CA GLU A 217 -5.77 -29.66 2.00
C GLU A 217 -4.78 -29.29 3.11
N ILE A 218 -3.51 -29.61 2.89
CA ILE A 218 -2.39 -29.23 3.78
C ILE A 218 -1.61 -28.08 3.16
N ILE A 219 -1.59 -28.01 1.83
CA ILE A 219 -0.91 -27.02 1.02
C ILE A 219 -1.93 -26.48 0.02
N ALA A 220 -1.94 -25.16 -0.17
CA ALA A 220 -2.81 -24.52 -1.14
C ALA A 220 -2.39 -24.87 -2.57
N PRO A 221 -3.33 -25.24 -3.44
CA PRO A 221 -3.02 -25.57 -4.82
C PRO A 221 -2.47 -24.35 -5.58
N SER A 222 -1.71 -24.61 -6.61
CA SER A 222 -1.18 -23.58 -7.50
C SER A 222 -2.30 -22.98 -8.35
N VAL A 223 -2.45 -21.66 -8.33
CA VAL A 223 -3.47 -20.90 -9.07
C VAL A 223 -2.85 -19.71 -9.77
N GLY A 224 -3.48 -19.20 -10.83
CA GLY A 224 -3.12 -17.92 -11.47
C GLY A 224 -1.67 -17.83 -11.95
N THR A 225 -1.10 -18.92 -12.45
CA THR A 225 0.30 -19.00 -12.90
C THR A 225 0.50 -18.74 -14.39
N ASP A 226 -0.57 -18.70 -15.18
CA ASP A 226 -0.47 -18.47 -16.62
C ASP A 226 -0.37 -16.98 -16.93
N ALA A 227 0.80 -16.56 -17.39
CA ALA A 227 1.06 -15.17 -17.79
C ALA A 227 0.22 -14.66 -18.98
N ARG A 228 -0.48 -15.59 -19.68
CA ARG A 228 -1.37 -15.23 -20.81
C ARG A 228 -2.75 -14.81 -20.33
N ASP A 229 -3.10 -15.13 -19.10
CA ASP A 229 -4.35 -14.69 -18.47
C ASP A 229 -4.10 -13.47 -17.56
N PRO A 230 -4.32 -12.25 -18.08
CA PRO A 230 -4.04 -11.04 -17.31
C PRO A 230 -4.98 -10.86 -16.11
N ASP A 231 -6.13 -11.53 -16.09
CA ASP A 231 -7.14 -11.33 -15.05
C ASP A 231 -6.80 -12.12 -13.77
N THR A 232 -6.15 -13.26 -13.91
CA THR A 232 -5.78 -14.13 -12.78
C THR A 232 -4.27 -14.23 -12.52
N TYR A 233 -3.43 -13.80 -13.47
CA TYR A 233 -1.98 -13.87 -13.31
C TYR A 233 -1.45 -12.96 -12.20
N HIS A 234 -1.06 -13.54 -11.08
CA HIS A 234 -0.59 -12.83 -9.90
C HIS A 234 0.93 -12.63 -9.83
N ASN A 235 1.65 -12.95 -10.89
CA ASN A 235 3.09 -12.75 -11.02
C ASN A 235 3.90 -13.17 -9.78
N CYS A 236 3.82 -14.45 -9.42
CA CYS A 236 4.53 -15.00 -8.26
C CYS A 236 4.23 -14.27 -6.95
N PHE A 237 2.97 -14.13 -6.60
CA PHE A 237 2.46 -13.48 -5.37
C PHE A 237 2.73 -11.97 -5.26
N GLN A 238 3.17 -11.31 -6.34
CA GLN A 238 3.40 -9.86 -6.36
C GLN A 238 2.09 -9.06 -6.48
N ASP A 239 1.03 -9.69 -6.99
CA ASP A 239 -0.32 -9.11 -7.07
C ASP A 239 -1.30 -9.91 -6.20
N PRO A 240 -1.55 -9.49 -4.95
CA PRO A 240 -2.46 -10.16 -4.05
C PRO A 240 -3.91 -10.21 -4.52
N GLU A 241 -4.39 -9.16 -5.23
CA GLU A 241 -5.78 -9.13 -5.70
C GLU A 241 -6.00 -10.19 -6.78
N ARG A 242 -5.12 -10.29 -7.76
CA ARG A 242 -5.20 -11.32 -8.81
C ARG A 242 -5.04 -12.73 -8.26
N PHE A 243 -4.18 -12.90 -7.25
CA PHE A 243 -4.08 -14.19 -6.55
C PHE A 243 -5.41 -14.62 -5.94
N LEU A 244 -6.12 -13.71 -5.28
CA LEU A 244 -7.40 -14.00 -4.67
C LEU A 244 -8.52 -14.21 -5.72
N ILE A 245 -8.51 -13.43 -6.82
CA ILE A 245 -9.43 -13.62 -7.96
C ILE A 245 -9.22 -15.00 -8.59
N ALA A 246 -7.98 -15.47 -8.68
CA ALA A 246 -7.64 -16.81 -9.16
C ALA A 246 -8.10 -17.95 -8.23
N GLY A 247 -8.68 -17.62 -7.06
CA GLY A 247 -9.08 -18.60 -6.06
C GLY A 247 -7.99 -19.00 -5.08
N GLY A 248 -6.95 -18.16 -4.95
CA GLY A 248 -5.84 -18.38 -4.03
C GLY A 248 -6.30 -18.44 -2.58
N ARG A 249 -5.64 -19.28 -1.78
CA ARG A 249 -5.98 -19.56 -0.39
C ARG A 249 -4.80 -19.27 0.54
N ARG A 250 -5.11 -18.89 1.78
CA ARG A 250 -4.07 -18.70 2.81
C ARG A 250 -3.42 -20.03 3.19
N GLY A 251 -2.17 -19.96 3.61
CA GLY A 251 -1.38 -21.12 4.01
C GLY A 251 -0.15 -21.29 3.11
N ARG A 252 0.55 -22.40 3.31
CA ARG A 252 1.70 -22.76 2.50
C ARG A 252 1.25 -23.05 1.07
N GLN A 253 1.99 -22.52 0.10
CA GLN A 253 1.64 -22.64 -1.32
C GLN A 253 2.43 -23.76 -1.99
N GLU A 254 1.79 -24.46 -2.93
CA GLU A 254 2.45 -25.44 -3.78
C GLU A 254 3.45 -24.77 -4.74
N GLN A 255 3.06 -23.61 -5.26
CA GLN A 255 3.92 -22.83 -6.15
C GLN A 255 5.14 -22.30 -5.38
N VAL A 256 6.33 -22.60 -5.88
CA VAL A 256 7.59 -22.10 -5.35
C VAL A 256 8.15 -20.97 -6.21
N LEU A 257 8.93 -20.09 -5.59
CA LEU A 257 9.69 -19.07 -6.28
C LEU A 257 11.05 -19.62 -6.67
N VAL A 258 11.42 -19.41 -7.91
CA VAL A 258 12.76 -19.73 -8.44
C VAL A 258 13.66 -18.50 -8.43
N GLU A 259 14.76 -18.52 -9.16
CA GLU A 259 15.64 -17.35 -9.30
C GLU A 259 14.88 -16.11 -9.78
N GLY A 260 15.20 -14.97 -9.19
CA GLY A 260 14.56 -13.70 -9.51
C GLY A 260 14.54 -12.72 -8.36
N THR A 261 13.99 -11.53 -8.66
CA THR A 261 13.73 -10.47 -7.67
C THR A 261 12.24 -10.22 -7.61
N TYR A 262 11.66 -10.37 -6.42
CA TYR A 262 10.21 -10.32 -6.20
C TYR A 262 9.86 -9.24 -5.19
N PHE A 263 8.97 -8.34 -5.58
CA PHE A 263 8.44 -7.28 -4.71
C PHE A 263 7.11 -7.73 -4.13
N ILE A 264 7.18 -8.51 -3.06
CA ILE A 264 6.02 -9.14 -2.43
C ILE A 264 5.64 -8.37 -1.17
N ASN A 265 4.36 -8.09 -1.01
CA ASN A 265 3.83 -7.57 0.24
C ASN A 265 4.03 -8.60 1.37
N ARG A 266 4.92 -8.29 2.34
CA ARG A 266 5.25 -9.21 3.43
C ARG A 266 4.15 -9.36 4.48
N LEU A 267 3.17 -8.49 4.47
CA LEU A 267 1.94 -8.69 5.26
C LEU A 267 1.02 -9.71 4.57
N PHE A 268 1.06 -9.77 3.23
CA PHE A 268 0.31 -10.74 2.44
C PHE A 268 0.96 -12.11 2.42
N ALA A 269 2.25 -12.19 2.09
CA ALA A 269 2.98 -13.46 2.00
C ALA A 269 4.41 -13.36 2.55
N THR A 270 4.82 -14.37 3.29
CA THR A 270 6.22 -14.59 3.69
C THR A 270 6.86 -15.64 2.81
N ILE A 271 8.15 -15.46 2.54
CA ILE A 271 8.93 -16.37 1.69
C ILE A 271 10.09 -16.93 2.50
N ASP A 272 10.08 -18.26 2.66
CA ASP A 272 11.14 -19.01 3.30
C ASP A 272 12.08 -19.57 2.25
N LEU A 273 13.36 -19.20 2.32
CA LEU A 273 14.37 -19.70 1.39
C LEU A 273 14.85 -21.08 1.84
N GLN A 274 14.57 -22.10 1.03
CA GLN A 274 14.95 -23.48 1.26
C GLN A 274 16.00 -23.94 0.24
N PRO A 275 16.95 -24.80 0.61
CA PRO A 275 17.90 -25.36 -0.35
C PRO A 275 17.17 -26.27 -1.36
N LYS A 276 17.61 -26.25 -2.62
CA LYS A 276 17.18 -27.24 -3.62
C LYS A 276 17.71 -28.63 -3.22
N THR A 277 16.90 -29.67 -3.47
CA THR A 277 17.37 -31.04 -3.31
C THR A 277 18.22 -31.42 -4.51
N VAL A 278 19.49 -31.67 -4.27
CA VAL A 278 20.45 -32.10 -5.31
C VAL A 278 20.51 -33.61 -5.35
N ILE A 279 20.28 -34.21 -6.50
CA ILE A 279 20.45 -35.66 -6.73
C ILE A 279 21.78 -35.84 -7.47
N GLU A 280 22.75 -36.48 -6.79
CA GLU A 280 24.10 -36.70 -7.34
C GLU A 280 24.05 -37.69 -8.51
N ILE A 281 25.01 -37.58 -9.41
CA ILE A 281 25.17 -38.50 -10.54
C ILE A 281 25.28 -39.94 -10.04
N GLY A 282 24.48 -40.83 -10.59
CA GLY A 282 24.44 -42.25 -10.22
C GLY A 282 23.52 -42.57 -9.03
N LYS A 283 22.80 -41.58 -8.50
CA LYS A 283 21.77 -41.77 -7.46
C LYS A 283 20.37 -41.50 -8.05
N VAL A 284 19.36 -42.06 -7.42
CA VAL A 284 17.95 -41.79 -7.72
C VAL A 284 17.29 -41.10 -6.53
N GLY A 285 16.41 -40.11 -6.80
CA GLY A 285 15.58 -39.48 -5.77
C GLY A 285 14.20 -40.14 -5.75
N VAL A 286 13.70 -40.46 -4.56
CA VAL A 286 12.32 -40.92 -4.36
C VAL A 286 11.49 -39.74 -3.85
N VAL A 287 10.43 -39.39 -4.57
CA VAL A 287 9.50 -38.32 -4.16
C VAL A 287 8.29 -38.96 -3.49
N VAL A 288 8.01 -38.50 -2.26
CA VAL A 288 6.79 -38.87 -1.52
C VAL A 288 5.87 -37.66 -1.46
N SER A 289 4.69 -37.75 -2.03
CA SER A 289 3.68 -36.70 -1.95
C SER A 289 2.72 -36.96 -0.80
N TYR A 290 2.57 -35.95 0.07
CA TYR A 290 1.58 -35.95 1.16
C TYR A 290 0.30 -35.18 0.80
N THR A 291 0.29 -34.51 -0.36
CA THR A 291 -0.80 -33.65 -0.82
C THR A 291 -1.38 -34.15 -2.13
N GLY A 292 -2.58 -33.67 -2.46
CA GLY A 292 -3.29 -34.07 -3.67
C GLY A 292 -4.33 -35.16 -3.44
N PRO A 293 -5.14 -35.49 -4.45
CA PRO A 293 -6.11 -36.56 -4.37
C PRO A 293 -5.42 -37.90 -4.13
N ARG A 294 -6.14 -38.80 -3.47
CA ARG A 294 -5.61 -40.15 -3.21
C ARG A 294 -5.36 -40.87 -4.53
N GLY A 295 -4.16 -41.41 -4.69
CA GLY A 295 -3.78 -42.22 -5.82
C GLY A 295 -4.16 -43.70 -5.66
N SER A 296 -4.08 -44.45 -6.74
CA SER A 296 -4.13 -45.89 -6.74
C SER A 296 -2.72 -46.48 -6.83
N ASP A 297 -2.52 -47.63 -6.20
CA ASP A 297 -1.26 -48.37 -6.29
C ASP A 297 -1.11 -48.91 -7.75
N LEU A 298 -0.07 -48.49 -8.43
CA LEU A 298 0.28 -48.93 -9.79
C LEU A 298 1.29 -50.06 -9.79
N THR A 299 1.69 -50.57 -8.62
CA THR A 299 2.61 -51.69 -8.52
C THR A 299 1.94 -52.98 -8.97
N GLY A 300 2.37 -53.56 -10.06
CA GLY A 300 2.02 -54.89 -10.47
C GLY A 300 1.34 -55.08 -11.82
N THR A 301 0.49 -54.15 -12.31
CA THR A 301 -0.24 -54.37 -13.59
C THR A 301 -0.09 -53.25 -14.60
N GLU A 302 0.00 -52.02 -14.20
CA GLU A 302 0.13 -50.85 -15.09
C GLU A 302 1.34 -49.96 -14.71
N TYR A 303 2.40 -50.59 -14.28
CA TYR A 303 3.60 -49.92 -13.85
C TYR A 303 4.19 -49.06 -14.98
N LYS A 304 4.14 -47.76 -14.82
CA LYS A 304 4.91 -46.80 -15.62
C LYS A 304 6.26 -46.61 -15.00
N HIS A 305 7.29 -46.61 -15.82
CA HIS A 305 8.67 -46.52 -15.38
C HIS A 305 8.88 -45.37 -14.37
N GLY A 306 9.26 -45.72 -13.14
CA GLY A 306 9.56 -44.75 -12.05
C GLY A 306 8.37 -44.28 -11.21
N GLU A 307 7.13 -44.69 -11.48
CA GLU A 307 5.97 -44.28 -10.70
C GLU A 307 5.38 -45.44 -9.90
N LEU A 308 5.23 -45.23 -8.59
CA LEU A 308 4.50 -46.16 -7.69
C LEU A 308 3.02 -45.75 -7.55
N VAL A 309 2.76 -44.46 -7.73
CA VAL A 309 1.44 -43.80 -7.71
C VAL A 309 1.39 -42.83 -8.88
N GLU A 310 0.24 -42.57 -9.44
CA GLU A 310 0.06 -41.59 -10.53
C GLU A 310 0.63 -40.22 -10.11
N SER A 311 1.32 -39.55 -11.05
CA SER A 311 1.89 -38.21 -10.85
C SER A 311 0.80 -37.20 -10.43
N GLY A 312 1.08 -36.37 -9.44
CA GLY A 312 0.14 -35.41 -8.89
C GLY A 312 -0.84 -35.95 -7.85
N LYS A 313 -0.74 -37.24 -7.51
CA LYS A 313 -1.53 -37.87 -6.45
C LYS A 313 -0.69 -38.25 -5.24
N ARG A 314 -1.29 -38.26 -4.04
CA ARG A 314 -0.64 -38.73 -2.83
C ARG A 314 -0.61 -40.27 -2.78
N GLY A 315 0.28 -40.85 -1.97
CA GLY A 315 0.37 -42.29 -1.75
C GLY A 315 -0.95 -42.93 -1.27
N VAL A 316 -1.05 -44.24 -1.34
CA VAL A 316 -2.25 -45.03 -1.00
C VAL A 316 -2.40 -45.12 0.52
#